data_20079f83a81a5891a3e2ab1bc9d6e572
#
_entry.id   20079f83a81a5891a3e2ab1bc9d6e572
#
_cell.length_a   1.000
_cell.length_b   1.000
_cell.length_c   1.000
_cell.angle_alpha   90.00
_cell.angle_beta   90.00
_cell.angle_gamma   90.00
#
_symmetry.space_group_name_H-M   'P 1'
#
loop_
_entity.id
_entity.type
_entity.pdbx_description
1 polymer ?
#
loop_
_entity_poly.entity_id
_entity_poly.type
_entity_poly.pdbx_seq_one_letter_code
_entity_poly.pdbx_strand_id
1 'polypeptide(L)'
;MKGFVDDIEELTEDNDDFRRVLYTGKYLQLVLMALAPGEEIGEEVHDDGDQFFRVEEGEGTVMIDGVEHAIEDDDAIVVPAGARHNVINTGSGPLKFYTVYGPPDA
;
A
#
# COMPACT_ATOMS: atom_id res chain seq x y z
N MET A 1 8.13 24.56 6.76
CA MET A 1 7.78 23.19 6.36
C MET A 1 7.53 23.15 4.87
N LYS A 2 8.06 22.14 4.20
CA LYS A 2 8.00 22.08 2.73
C LYS A 2 6.84 21.27 2.18
N GLY A 3 6.42 20.22 2.84
CA GLY A 3 5.45 19.30 2.30
C GLY A 3 6.00 18.49 1.13
N PHE A 4 5.10 17.88 0.36
CA PHE A 4 5.46 17.03 -0.77
C PHE A 4 4.45 17.22 -1.90
N VAL A 5 4.95 17.45 -3.12
CA VAL A 5 4.13 17.56 -4.33
C VAL A 5 4.87 16.89 -5.48
N ASP A 6 4.27 15.85 -6.05
CA ASP A 6 4.83 15.16 -7.22
C ASP A 6 3.72 14.36 -7.90
N ASP A 7 4.02 13.79 -9.07
CA ASP A 7 3.09 12.92 -9.79
C ASP A 7 3.14 11.52 -9.18
N ILE A 8 2.16 11.23 -8.33
CA ILE A 8 2.14 9.98 -7.57
C ILE A 8 1.91 8.76 -8.46
N GLU A 9 1.15 8.89 -9.53
CA GLU A 9 0.93 7.79 -10.46
C GLU A 9 2.24 7.39 -11.14
N GLU A 10 2.97 8.37 -11.68
CA GLU A 10 4.25 8.13 -12.34
C GLU A 10 5.27 7.54 -11.38
N LEU A 11 5.39 8.11 -10.19
CA LEU A 11 6.32 7.61 -9.18
C LEU A 11 6.01 6.16 -8.79
N THR A 12 4.73 5.83 -8.66
CA THR A 12 4.31 4.48 -8.28
C THR A 12 4.58 3.48 -9.40
N GLU A 13 4.25 3.83 -10.64
CA GLU A 13 4.46 2.96 -11.78
C GLU A 13 5.95 2.73 -12.07
N ASP A 14 6.78 3.75 -11.82
CA ASP A 14 8.23 3.67 -12.02
C ASP A 14 8.97 2.98 -10.87
N ASN A 15 8.30 2.75 -9.74
CA ASN A 15 8.93 2.12 -8.59
C ASN A 15 9.08 0.62 -8.77
N ASP A 16 10.32 0.13 -8.61
CA ASP A 16 10.62 -1.30 -8.62
C ASP A 16 11.06 -1.82 -7.24
N ASP A 17 11.14 -0.94 -6.26
CA ASP A 17 11.53 -1.33 -4.90
C ASP A 17 10.35 -1.94 -4.16
N PHE A 18 10.62 -2.97 -3.37
CA PHE A 18 9.60 -3.58 -2.51
C PHE A 18 8.94 -2.51 -1.63
N ARG A 19 9.75 -1.62 -1.05
CA ARG A 19 9.26 -0.55 -0.18
C ARG A 19 10.14 0.70 -0.34
N ARG A 20 9.50 1.82 -0.67
CA ARG A 20 10.20 3.10 -0.82
C ARG A 20 9.41 4.20 -0.13
N VAL A 21 9.96 4.76 0.95
CA VAL A 21 9.32 5.86 1.67
C VAL A 21 9.54 7.15 0.89
N LEU A 22 8.46 7.83 0.54
CA LEU A 22 8.51 9.13 -0.15
C LEU A 22 8.47 10.31 0.82
N TYR A 23 7.63 10.21 1.85
CA TYR A 23 7.42 11.31 2.76
C TYR A 23 6.98 10.79 4.12
N THR A 24 7.57 11.36 5.17
CA THR A 24 7.15 11.09 6.55
C THR A 24 6.80 12.40 7.22
N GLY A 25 5.51 12.58 7.52
CA GLY A 25 5.01 13.71 8.28
C GLY A 25 4.73 13.34 9.72
N LYS A 26 4.19 14.27 10.46
CA LYS A 26 3.81 14.03 11.86
C LYS A 26 2.63 13.06 11.97
N TYR A 27 1.67 13.18 11.06
CA TYR A 27 0.41 12.43 11.11
C TYR A 27 0.14 11.55 9.89
N LEU A 28 1.09 11.46 8.96
CA LEU A 28 0.99 10.53 7.86
C LEU A 28 2.36 10.15 7.31
N GLN A 29 2.41 8.99 6.65
CA GLN A 29 3.58 8.56 5.90
C GLN A 29 3.13 8.04 4.55
N LEU A 30 3.80 8.47 3.49
CA LEU A 30 3.53 8.04 2.11
C LEU A 30 4.63 7.09 1.65
N VAL A 31 4.24 5.89 1.21
CA VAL A 31 5.16 4.82 0.84
C VAL A 31 4.73 4.20 -0.49
N LEU A 32 5.71 3.96 -1.37
CA LEU A 32 5.51 3.20 -2.59
C LEU A 32 5.87 1.73 -2.35
N MET A 33 5.14 0.83 -2.99
CA MET A 33 5.45 -0.59 -2.93
C MET A 33 5.30 -1.25 -4.30
N ALA A 34 6.17 -2.21 -4.57
CA ALA A 34 6.11 -3.06 -5.75
C ALA A 34 6.32 -4.51 -5.33
N LEU A 35 5.35 -5.36 -5.63
CA LEU A 35 5.39 -6.77 -5.32
C LEU A 35 5.54 -7.59 -6.61
N ALA A 36 6.50 -8.49 -6.64
CA ALA A 36 6.61 -9.47 -7.73
C ALA A 36 5.49 -10.53 -7.56
N PRO A 37 5.15 -11.27 -8.64
CA PRO A 37 4.16 -12.34 -8.52
C PRO A 37 4.51 -13.31 -7.38
N GLY A 38 3.53 -13.56 -6.52
CA GLY A 38 3.70 -14.43 -5.35
C GLY A 38 4.23 -13.73 -4.10
N GLU A 39 4.74 -12.51 -4.22
CA GLU A 39 5.17 -11.75 -3.05
C GLU A 39 4.00 -11.17 -2.27
N GLU A 40 4.21 -10.94 -0.99
CA GLU A 40 3.23 -10.33 -0.12
C GLU A 40 3.90 -9.38 0.86
N ILE A 41 3.14 -8.44 1.40
CA ILE A 41 3.67 -7.53 2.43
C ILE A 41 3.85 -8.24 3.78
N GLY A 42 3.13 -9.32 4.01
CA GLY A 42 3.06 -10.01 5.28
C GLY A 42 1.86 -9.55 6.10
N GLU A 43 1.44 -10.38 7.03
CA GLU A 43 0.28 -10.05 7.87
C GLU A 43 0.66 -8.98 8.89
N GLU A 44 -0.13 -7.90 8.95
CA GLU A 44 0.13 -6.77 9.82
C GLU A 44 -1.14 -6.31 10.54
N VAL A 45 -0.94 -5.70 11.71
CA VAL A 45 -1.98 -5.00 12.47
C VAL A 45 -1.41 -3.67 12.91
N HIS A 46 -2.13 -2.57 12.61
CA HIS A 46 -1.76 -1.23 13.06
C HIS A 46 -2.86 -0.75 14.02
N ASP A 47 -2.59 -0.80 15.31
CA ASP A 47 -3.61 -0.50 16.32
C ASP A 47 -3.93 0.99 16.46
N ASP A 48 -2.98 1.86 16.12
CA ASP A 48 -3.06 3.29 16.38
C ASP A 48 -3.35 4.13 15.14
N GLY A 49 -3.64 3.52 14.01
CA GLY A 49 -3.86 4.28 12.80
C GLY A 49 -4.56 3.52 11.71
N ASP A 50 -5.12 4.29 10.79
CA ASP A 50 -5.72 3.76 9.58
C ASP A 50 -4.68 3.69 8.47
N GLN A 51 -4.93 2.83 7.47
CA GLN A 51 -4.05 2.72 6.32
C GLN A 51 -4.87 2.75 5.04
N PHE A 52 -4.40 3.54 4.08
CA PHE A 52 -4.99 3.65 2.76
C PHE A 52 -4.03 3.08 1.73
N PHE A 53 -4.56 2.31 0.76
CA PHE A 53 -3.80 1.82 -0.39
C PHE A 53 -4.52 2.23 -1.67
N ARG A 54 -3.74 2.57 -2.69
CA ARG A 54 -4.26 2.75 -4.05
C ARG A 54 -3.43 1.93 -5.01
N VAL A 55 -4.08 1.05 -5.78
CA VAL A 55 -3.40 0.24 -6.81
C VAL A 55 -3.26 1.05 -8.08
N GLU A 56 -2.04 1.20 -8.57
CA GLU A 56 -1.77 1.88 -9.84
C GLU A 56 -1.54 0.90 -10.98
N GLU A 57 -0.99 -0.29 -10.70
CA GLU A 57 -0.72 -1.30 -11.74
C GLU A 57 -0.82 -2.70 -11.16
N GLY A 58 -1.49 -3.58 -11.90
CA GLY A 58 -1.52 -5.01 -11.60
C GLY A 58 -2.78 -5.47 -10.90
N GLU A 59 -2.76 -6.74 -10.49
CA GLU A 59 -3.87 -7.40 -9.79
C GLU A 59 -3.33 -8.15 -8.58
N GLY A 60 -4.16 -8.26 -7.57
CA GLY A 60 -3.78 -8.98 -6.37
C GLY A 60 -4.97 -9.29 -5.49
N THR A 61 -4.66 -9.62 -4.24
CA THR A 61 -5.66 -9.91 -3.22
C THR A 61 -5.29 -9.17 -1.94
N VAL A 62 -6.27 -8.52 -1.33
CA VAL A 62 -6.11 -7.98 0.02
C VAL A 62 -6.97 -8.79 0.98
N MET A 63 -6.36 -9.16 2.12
CA MET A 63 -7.05 -9.81 3.22
C MET A 63 -7.29 -8.78 4.30
N ILE A 64 -8.54 -8.62 4.76
CA ILE A 64 -8.88 -7.73 5.87
C ILE A 64 -9.75 -8.52 6.84
N ASP A 65 -9.23 -8.75 8.05
CA ASP A 65 -9.89 -9.53 9.10
C ASP A 65 -10.47 -10.87 8.59
N GLY A 66 -9.65 -11.59 7.81
CA GLY A 66 -10.00 -12.92 7.29
C GLY A 66 -10.87 -12.90 6.05
N VAL A 67 -11.24 -11.72 5.52
CA VAL A 67 -12.04 -11.61 4.30
C VAL A 67 -11.13 -11.25 3.13
N GLU A 68 -11.20 -12.04 2.07
CA GLU A 68 -10.43 -11.81 0.84
C GLU A 68 -11.17 -10.87 -0.11
N HIS A 69 -10.43 -9.92 -0.67
CA HIS A 69 -10.95 -9.03 -1.71
C HIS A 69 -9.97 -9.04 -2.89
N ALA A 70 -10.49 -9.28 -4.09
CA ALA A 70 -9.70 -9.10 -5.31
C ALA A 70 -9.50 -7.62 -5.56
N ILE A 71 -8.27 -7.23 -5.93
CA ILE A 71 -7.93 -5.85 -6.22
C ILE A 71 -7.22 -5.75 -7.58
N GLU A 72 -7.40 -4.60 -8.24
CA GLU A 72 -6.78 -4.32 -9.53
C GLU A 72 -6.56 -2.82 -9.70
N ASP A 73 -6.05 -2.42 -10.87
CA ASP A 73 -5.78 -1.02 -11.20
C ASP A 73 -6.92 -0.12 -10.77
N ASP A 74 -6.57 1.01 -10.18
CA ASP A 74 -7.48 2.07 -9.72
C ASP A 74 -8.30 1.75 -8.48
N ASP A 75 -8.15 0.57 -7.90
CA ASP A 75 -8.83 0.25 -6.65
C ASP A 75 -8.22 0.98 -5.45
N ALA A 76 -9.10 1.42 -4.57
CA ALA A 76 -8.73 1.99 -3.28
C ALA A 76 -9.09 1.01 -2.17
N ILE A 77 -8.21 0.88 -1.19
CA ILE A 77 -8.40 0.02 -0.03
C ILE A 77 -8.19 0.85 1.23
N VAL A 78 -9.12 0.77 2.17
CA VAL A 78 -8.95 1.36 3.49
C VAL A 78 -8.96 0.24 4.52
N VAL A 79 -7.89 0.18 5.31
CA VAL A 79 -7.78 -0.75 6.42
C VAL A 79 -7.90 0.05 7.70
N PRO A 80 -8.98 -0.14 8.48
CA PRO A 80 -9.16 0.61 9.73
C PRO A 80 -8.20 0.13 10.81
N ALA A 81 -7.94 1.02 11.76
CA ALA A 81 -7.08 0.70 12.91
C ALA A 81 -7.55 -0.59 13.59
N GLY A 82 -6.60 -1.46 13.92
CA GLY A 82 -6.85 -2.73 14.59
C GLY A 82 -7.20 -3.89 13.67
N ALA A 83 -7.48 -3.65 12.39
CA ALA A 83 -7.79 -4.73 11.46
C ALA A 83 -6.51 -5.46 11.02
N ARG A 84 -6.55 -6.78 11.06
CA ARG A 84 -5.48 -7.65 10.57
C ARG A 84 -5.55 -7.69 9.05
N HIS A 85 -4.45 -7.45 8.37
CA HIS A 85 -4.47 -7.38 6.91
C HIS A 85 -3.19 -7.85 6.27
N ASN A 86 -3.28 -8.19 4.98
CA ASN A 86 -2.15 -8.54 4.13
C ASN A 86 -2.50 -8.22 2.68
N VAL A 87 -1.51 -7.83 1.91
CA VAL A 87 -1.64 -7.65 0.46
C VAL A 87 -0.74 -8.66 -0.23
N ILE A 88 -1.30 -9.42 -1.16
CA ILE A 88 -0.61 -10.51 -1.85
C ILE A 88 -0.73 -10.27 -3.36
N ASN A 89 0.40 -10.36 -4.06
CA ASN A 89 0.36 -10.35 -5.53
C ASN A 89 -0.03 -11.73 -6.03
N THR A 90 -1.30 -11.88 -6.38
CA THR A 90 -1.85 -13.12 -6.94
C THR A 90 -1.94 -13.08 -8.47
N GLY A 91 -1.48 -12.02 -9.09
CA GLY A 91 -1.44 -11.86 -10.54
C GLY A 91 -0.17 -12.42 -11.17
N SER A 92 -0.02 -12.21 -12.48
CA SER A 92 1.11 -12.72 -13.26
C SER A 92 2.17 -11.65 -13.55
N GLY A 93 1.89 -10.39 -13.26
CA GLY A 93 2.82 -9.27 -13.44
C GLY A 93 3.05 -8.54 -12.11
N PRO A 94 3.81 -7.44 -12.13
CA PRO A 94 4.05 -6.68 -10.91
C PRO A 94 2.77 -6.05 -10.37
N LEU A 95 2.66 -5.97 -9.06
CA LEU A 95 1.60 -5.23 -8.37
C LEU A 95 2.23 -4.00 -7.76
N LYS A 96 1.83 -2.82 -8.25
CA LYS A 96 2.41 -1.55 -7.81
C LYS A 96 1.32 -0.68 -7.20
N PHE A 97 1.58 -0.20 -6.01
CA PHE A 97 0.64 0.63 -5.27
C PHE A 97 1.37 1.60 -4.36
N TYR A 98 0.66 2.62 -3.91
CA TYR A 98 1.14 3.44 -2.82
C TYR A 98 0.23 3.27 -1.62
N THR A 99 0.80 3.53 -0.46
CA THR A 99 0.05 3.43 0.80
C THR A 99 0.32 4.65 1.66
N VAL A 100 -0.69 5.04 2.40
CA VAL A 100 -0.62 6.15 3.35
C VAL A 100 -0.98 5.62 4.72
N TYR A 101 -0.05 5.76 5.66
CA TYR A 101 -0.29 5.46 7.07
C TYR A 101 -0.72 6.75 7.76
N GLY A 102 -1.73 6.70 8.56
CA GLY A 102 -2.16 7.83 9.35
C GLY A 102 -2.44 7.47 10.79
N PRO A 103 -1.53 7.72 11.73
CA PRO A 103 -0.20 8.35 11.63
C PRO A 103 0.91 7.42 11.14
N PRO A 104 2.14 7.93 10.96
CA PRO A 104 3.26 7.09 10.58
C PRO A 104 3.43 5.93 11.54
N ASP A 105 3.65 4.75 10.97
CA ASP A 105 3.93 3.56 11.76
C ASP A 105 5.42 3.53 12.08
N ALA A 106 5.73 3.52 13.33
CA ALA A 106 7.09 3.51 13.80
C ALA A 106 7.66 2.07 13.84
#